data_7c80387e05fd071ec371fa4ee1adda16
#
_entry.id   7c80387e05fd071ec371fa4ee1adda16
#
_cell.length_a   1.000
_cell.length_b   1.000
_cell.length_c   1.000
_cell.angle_alpha   90.00
_cell.angle_beta   90.00
_cell.angle_gamma   90.00
#
_symmetry.space_group_name_H-M   'P 1'
#
loop_
_entity.id
_entity.type
_entity.pdbx_description
1 polymer ?
#
loop_
_entity_poly.entity_id
_entity_poly.type
_entity_poly.pdbx_seq_one_letter_code
_entity_poly.pdbx_strand_id
1 'polypeptide(L)'
;MTTRRKHKPGHITFVGSGPGDPGLLTTRARAVLANAALAFIDPDVPEAVLALIGCELPPPSGPEAPSAADDAADADAPAALPGGVDVRPALGDPAEVAKILVNESRAGSDVVRLVAGDPLSVDSVLAEVNAVARTQAHFEIVPGLPATTAVPTYAGLPLGSAHTVADVRGDVDWAALAAAPGPLILHATASHLPDAARTLIEYGLTDTTPVVVTANGTTCQQRSVETTLVGLLDKATLEKPVGSEPAGPLTGPLVATIGKTVANRAKLNWWESRALYGWTVLVPRTKDQAGEMSDRLVSHGALPIEVPTIAVEPPRSPAQMERAVKGLVDGRFQWVVFTSTNAVRAVWEKFNEFGLDARAFSGVKIACVGQATADRVRAFGINPELVPTGEQSSLGLLDEFPPYDDIFDPVNRVLLPRADIATETLAEGLRERGWEIEDVTAYRTVRAAPPPAQTREMIKTGGFDAVCFTSSSTVRNLVGIAGKPHARTIVACIGPKTAETAAEFGLRVDVQPETAAVGPLVEALAEHAARLRAEGALPPPRKKSRRR
;
A
#
# COMPACT_ATOMS: atom_id res chain seq x y z
N MET A 1 50.07 16.00 -2.04
CA MET A 1 49.34 15.74 -0.78
C MET A 1 47.89 16.13 -1.00
N THR A 2 47.05 15.17 -1.35
CA THR A 2 45.60 15.35 -1.58
C THR A 2 44.93 15.39 -0.21
N THR A 3 44.43 16.54 0.18
CA THR A 3 43.63 16.72 1.39
C THR A 3 42.34 15.91 1.28
N ARG A 4 42.27 14.75 1.94
CA ARG A 4 41.03 14.03 2.17
C ARG A 4 40.03 15.00 2.82
N ARG A 5 38.99 15.43 2.12
CA ARG A 5 37.84 16.09 2.73
C ARG A 5 37.34 15.18 3.83
N LYS A 6 37.42 15.63 5.10
CA LYS A 6 36.79 14.97 6.24
C LYS A 6 35.29 15.04 5.99
N HIS A 7 34.67 13.92 5.60
CA HIS A 7 33.21 13.82 5.58
C HIS A 7 32.69 14.09 7.00
N LYS A 8 31.64 14.90 7.09
CA LYS A 8 30.91 15.06 8.36
C LYS A 8 30.30 13.71 8.69
N PRO A 9 30.44 13.15 9.90
CA PRO A 9 29.78 11.91 10.29
C PRO A 9 28.27 12.01 10.07
N GLY A 10 27.65 10.95 9.58
CA GLY A 10 26.20 10.83 9.47
C GLY A 10 25.56 10.55 10.82
N HIS A 11 24.25 10.47 10.83
CA HIS A 11 23.40 10.21 11.98
C HIS A 11 22.87 8.78 11.99
N ILE A 12 22.66 8.18 13.16
CA ILE A 12 22.02 6.86 13.32
C ILE A 12 20.64 7.08 13.92
N THR A 13 19.58 6.62 13.24
CA THR A 13 18.23 6.73 13.77
C THR A 13 17.63 5.34 13.97
N PHE A 14 17.36 4.96 15.22
CA PHE A 14 16.60 3.75 15.55
C PHE A 14 15.12 4.07 15.44
N VAL A 15 14.39 3.35 14.59
CA VAL A 15 12.98 3.64 14.27
C VAL A 15 12.13 2.41 14.55
N GLY A 16 11.09 2.57 15.37
CA GLY A 16 10.09 1.54 15.59
C GLY A 16 9.09 1.48 14.41
N SER A 17 8.94 0.30 13.83
CA SER A 17 7.99 0.05 12.73
C SER A 17 6.54 -0.10 13.20
N GLY A 18 6.32 -0.16 14.51
CA GLY A 18 5.00 -0.53 15.05
C GLY A 18 4.67 -2.01 14.86
N PRO A 19 3.39 -2.38 15.05
CA PRO A 19 2.95 -3.78 15.14
C PRO A 19 2.64 -4.45 13.80
N GLY A 20 2.58 -3.70 12.69
CA GLY A 20 2.27 -4.26 11.38
C GLY A 20 1.50 -3.35 10.42
N ASP A 21 0.49 -2.65 10.90
CA ASP A 21 -0.27 -1.68 10.12
C ASP A 21 0.56 -0.41 9.87
N PRO A 22 0.87 -0.03 8.61
CA PRO A 22 1.55 1.21 8.27
C PRO A 22 0.85 2.47 8.80
N GLY A 23 -0.46 2.41 9.00
CA GLY A 23 -1.26 3.49 9.60
C GLY A 23 -0.93 3.76 11.08
N LEU A 24 -0.26 2.81 11.74
CA LEU A 24 0.17 2.92 13.14
C LEU A 24 1.62 3.43 13.31
N LEU A 25 2.30 3.75 12.22
CA LEU A 25 3.58 4.44 12.29
C LEU A 25 3.40 5.85 12.89
N THR A 26 4.34 6.23 13.74
CA THR A 26 4.35 7.64 14.18
C THR A 26 4.67 8.56 13.00
N THR A 27 4.16 9.78 13.02
CA THR A 27 4.46 10.79 11.97
C THR A 27 5.97 11.00 11.80
N ARG A 28 6.73 10.94 12.90
CA ARG A 28 8.18 11.05 12.85
C ARG A 28 8.83 9.83 12.20
N ALA A 29 8.38 8.61 12.50
CA ALA A 29 8.88 7.40 11.85
C ALA A 29 8.64 7.46 10.33
N ARG A 30 7.45 7.87 9.88
CA ARG A 30 7.16 8.05 8.45
C ARG A 30 8.08 9.07 7.79
N ALA A 31 8.32 10.22 8.44
CA ALA A 31 9.21 11.25 7.91
C ALA A 31 10.67 10.75 7.78
N VAL A 32 11.16 9.98 8.76
CA VAL A 32 12.51 9.39 8.70
C VAL A 32 12.61 8.36 7.59
N LEU A 33 11.61 7.47 7.45
CA LEU A 33 11.61 6.42 6.43
C LEU A 33 11.53 7.01 5.01
N ALA A 34 10.73 8.06 4.80
CA ALA A 34 10.63 8.73 3.50
C ALA A 34 11.95 9.33 3.00
N ASN A 35 12.82 9.75 3.93
CA ASN A 35 14.11 10.37 3.60
C ASN A 35 15.31 9.41 3.78
N ALA A 36 15.05 8.13 4.03
CA ALA A 36 16.11 7.15 4.25
C ALA A 36 16.90 6.89 2.95
N ALA A 37 18.23 6.93 3.02
CA ALA A 37 19.13 6.53 1.94
C ALA A 37 19.78 5.16 2.21
N LEU A 38 19.94 4.79 3.48
CA LEU A 38 20.49 3.52 3.94
C LEU A 38 19.68 3.05 5.15
N ALA A 39 19.14 1.83 5.07
CA ALA A 39 18.34 1.23 6.15
C ALA A 39 18.81 -0.18 6.50
N PHE A 40 18.94 -0.47 7.79
CA PHE A 40 19.15 -1.79 8.36
C PHE A 40 17.87 -2.25 9.04
N ILE A 41 17.31 -3.37 8.61
CA ILE A 41 15.96 -3.81 9.00
C ILE A 41 15.98 -5.15 9.75
N ASP A 42 15.09 -5.28 10.73
CA ASP A 42 14.81 -6.57 11.36
C ASP A 42 14.01 -7.48 10.42
N PRO A 43 14.23 -8.82 10.52
CA PRO A 43 13.45 -9.79 9.74
C PRO A 43 11.94 -9.75 10.03
N ASP A 44 11.56 -9.31 11.23
CA ASP A 44 10.16 -9.26 11.69
C ASP A 44 9.43 -7.98 11.27
N VAL A 45 10.10 -7.05 10.58
CA VAL A 45 9.45 -5.81 10.07
C VAL A 45 8.48 -6.20 8.94
N PRO A 46 7.20 -5.81 9.03
CA PRO A 46 6.20 -6.16 8.02
C PRO A 46 6.50 -5.54 6.65
N GLU A 47 6.25 -6.32 5.59
CA GLU A 47 6.48 -5.91 4.19
C GLU A 47 5.75 -4.59 3.83
N ALA A 48 4.53 -4.41 4.35
CA ALA A 48 3.75 -3.18 4.15
C ALA A 48 4.44 -1.92 4.71
N VAL A 49 5.27 -2.06 5.76
CA VAL A 49 6.08 -0.95 6.29
C VAL A 49 7.33 -0.74 5.45
N LEU A 50 7.94 -1.84 4.96
CA LEU A 50 9.11 -1.77 4.08
C LEU A 50 8.80 -1.00 2.79
N ALA A 51 7.60 -1.18 2.24
CA ALA A 51 7.13 -0.47 1.05
C ALA A 51 7.07 1.07 1.21
N LEU A 52 7.14 1.59 2.44
CA LEU A 52 7.15 3.04 2.71
C LEU A 52 8.55 3.65 2.76
N ILE A 53 9.61 2.85 2.69
CA ILE A 53 10.99 3.37 2.75
C ILE A 53 11.30 4.09 1.43
N GLY A 54 11.72 5.35 1.50
CA GLY A 54 12.01 6.19 0.34
C GLY A 54 10.78 6.72 -0.41
N CYS A 55 9.56 6.47 0.08
CA CYS A 55 8.34 7.04 -0.49
C CYS A 55 8.09 8.44 0.09
N GLU A 56 7.80 9.43 -0.77
CA GLU A 56 7.38 10.76 -0.32
C GLU A 56 6.12 10.66 0.54
N LEU A 57 6.08 11.47 1.62
CA LEU A 57 4.88 11.62 2.43
C LEU A 57 3.79 12.28 1.58
N PRO A 58 2.57 11.74 1.52
CA PRO A 58 1.43 12.50 1.02
C PRO A 58 1.28 13.77 1.89
N PRO A 59 0.91 14.92 1.31
CA PRO A 59 0.65 16.14 2.08
C PRO A 59 -0.38 15.84 3.18
N PRO A 60 -0.29 16.52 4.34
CA PRO A 60 -1.24 16.31 5.42
C PRO A 60 -2.65 16.54 4.88
N SER A 61 -3.49 15.53 4.95
CA SER A 61 -4.87 15.58 4.52
C SER A 61 -5.64 16.56 5.40
N GLY A 62 -5.82 17.79 4.91
CA GLY A 62 -6.97 18.58 5.29
C GLY A 62 -8.23 17.91 4.70
N PRO A 63 -9.43 18.26 5.16
CA PRO A 63 -10.64 17.73 4.56
C PRO A 63 -10.63 18.06 3.06
N GLU A 64 -10.58 17.03 2.21
CA GLU A 64 -10.48 17.09 0.75
C GLU A 64 -9.09 17.41 0.15
N ALA A 65 -8.26 16.37 0.00
CA ALA A 65 -7.22 16.36 -1.02
C ALA A 65 -7.13 14.96 -1.64
N PRO A 66 -7.15 14.82 -2.98
CA PRO A 66 -7.06 13.51 -3.64
C PRO A 66 -5.65 12.93 -3.50
N SER A 67 -5.60 11.61 -3.26
CA SER A 67 -4.38 10.84 -3.06
C SER A 67 -3.50 10.81 -4.32
N ALA A 68 -2.25 11.22 -4.18
CA ALA A 68 -1.21 10.91 -5.15
C ALA A 68 -0.43 9.68 -4.65
N ALA A 69 -0.65 8.55 -5.28
CA ALA A 69 0.20 7.37 -5.17
C ALA A 69 0.34 6.77 -6.56
N ASP A 70 1.46 7.00 -7.17
CA ASP A 70 1.90 6.26 -8.36
C ASP A 70 3.40 6.15 -8.36
N ASP A 71 3.86 4.91 -8.25
CA ASP A 71 4.95 4.29 -9.00
C ASP A 71 5.26 2.93 -8.39
N ALA A 72 4.92 1.85 -9.08
CA ALA A 72 5.47 0.52 -8.77
C ALA A 72 5.86 -0.15 -10.08
N ALA A 73 7.16 -0.30 -10.24
CA ALA A 73 7.79 -1.05 -11.31
C ALA A 73 8.05 -2.51 -10.90
N ASP A 74 8.03 -3.37 -11.91
CA ASP A 74 8.58 -4.72 -12.04
C ASP A 74 8.58 -5.67 -10.81
N ALA A 75 7.70 -6.67 -10.90
CA ALA A 75 7.65 -7.80 -10.00
C ALA A 75 8.36 -9.02 -10.63
N ASP A 76 9.63 -9.21 -10.32
CA ASP A 76 10.33 -10.53 -10.27
C ASP A 76 11.74 -10.46 -9.64
N ALA A 77 12.06 -9.32 -9.02
CA ALA A 77 13.15 -9.22 -8.04
C ALA A 77 12.53 -8.89 -6.68
N PRO A 78 13.20 -9.14 -5.53
CA PRO A 78 12.77 -8.50 -4.29
C PRO A 78 12.65 -7.02 -4.62
N ALA A 79 11.43 -6.48 -4.47
CA ALA A 79 11.03 -5.18 -5.02
C ALA A 79 12.15 -4.17 -4.76
N ALA A 80 12.76 -3.67 -5.83
CA ALA A 80 13.67 -2.54 -5.73
C ALA A 80 12.83 -1.39 -5.20
N LEU A 81 13.16 -0.95 -3.97
CA LEU A 81 12.46 0.13 -3.31
C LEU A 81 12.58 1.40 -4.16
N PRO A 82 11.54 2.23 -4.24
CA PRO A 82 11.57 3.47 -5.00
C PRO A 82 12.73 4.35 -4.54
N GLY A 83 13.52 4.88 -5.44
CA GLY A 83 14.51 5.91 -5.14
C GLY A 83 15.93 5.47 -4.80
N GLY A 84 16.31 4.20 -5.00
CA GLY A 84 17.73 3.79 -4.82
C GLY A 84 18.16 3.70 -3.34
N VAL A 85 17.25 3.46 -2.41
CA VAL A 85 17.56 3.23 -1.00
C VAL A 85 18.30 1.90 -0.84
N ASP A 86 19.44 1.93 -0.16
CA ASP A 86 20.19 0.72 0.19
C ASP A 86 19.57 0.08 1.44
N VAL A 87 18.93 -1.07 1.27
CA VAL A 87 18.27 -1.82 2.35
C VAL A 87 19.02 -3.09 2.64
N ARG A 88 19.45 -3.25 3.89
CA ARG A 88 20.26 -4.37 4.36
C ARG A 88 19.62 -5.04 5.58
N PRO A 89 19.66 -6.37 5.71
CA PRO A 89 19.19 -7.03 6.92
C PRO A 89 20.11 -6.76 8.11
N ALA A 90 19.53 -6.53 9.28
CA ALA A 90 20.25 -6.43 10.54
C ALA A 90 20.24 -7.82 11.21
N LEU A 91 21.23 -8.63 10.90
CA LEU A 91 21.35 -10.00 11.40
C LEU A 91 22.63 -10.18 12.21
N GLY A 92 22.59 -11.04 13.22
CA GLY A 92 23.76 -11.43 14.01
C GLY A 92 23.79 -10.85 15.43
N ASP A 93 24.99 -10.82 15.99
CA ASP A 93 25.19 -10.31 17.36
C ASP A 93 24.95 -8.80 17.42
N PRO A 94 24.22 -8.29 18.44
CA PRO A 94 23.93 -6.87 18.58
C PRO A 94 25.16 -5.95 18.56
N ALA A 95 26.30 -6.42 19.09
CA ALA A 95 27.53 -5.62 19.07
C ALA A 95 28.12 -5.50 17.65
N GLU A 96 28.01 -6.52 16.83
CA GLU A 96 28.44 -6.47 15.42
C GLU A 96 27.50 -5.60 14.59
N VAL A 97 26.17 -5.68 14.80
CA VAL A 97 25.20 -4.79 14.16
C VAL A 97 25.53 -3.33 14.51
N ALA A 98 25.70 -3.02 15.80
CA ALA A 98 26.06 -1.68 16.25
C ALA A 98 27.35 -1.16 15.61
N LYS A 99 28.37 -2.02 15.48
CA LYS A 99 29.64 -1.69 14.83
C LYS A 99 29.46 -1.36 13.34
N ILE A 100 28.60 -2.08 12.63
CA ILE A 100 28.26 -1.78 11.23
C ILE A 100 27.59 -0.41 11.12
N LEU A 101 26.57 -0.13 11.95
CA LEU A 101 25.86 1.15 11.97
C LEU A 101 26.83 2.32 12.21
N VAL A 102 27.74 2.19 13.20
CA VAL A 102 28.74 3.20 13.53
C VAL A 102 29.73 3.42 12.39
N ASN A 103 30.14 2.35 11.70
CA ASN A 103 31.08 2.47 10.59
C ASN A 103 30.45 3.20 9.39
N GLU A 104 29.20 2.90 9.04
CA GLU A 104 28.45 3.60 7.99
C GLU A 104 28.24 5.07 8.34
N SER A 105 27.87 5.39 9.59
CA SER A 105 27.76 6.76 10.07
C SER A 105 29.11 7.51 9.97
N ARG A 106 30.23 6.90 10.34
CA ARG A 106 31.57 7.48 10.19
C ARG A 106 31.98 7.68 8.74
N ALA A 107 31.47 6.87 7.84
CA ALA A 107 31.66 7.04 6.41
C ALA A 107 30.88 8.24 5.84
N GLY A 108 29.97 8.82 6.61
CA GLY A 108 29.17 10.00 6.28
C GLY A 108 27.73 9.69 5.86
N SER A 109 27.28 8.45 6.00
CA SER A 109 25.91 8.04 5.69
C SER A 109 24.98 8.28 6.88
N ASP A 110 23.79 8.85 6.61
CA ASP A 110 22.68 8.80 7.57
C ASP A 110 22.08 7.40 7.51
N VAL A 111 22.00 6.75 8.67
CA VAL A 111 21.63 5.33 8.81
C VAL A 111 20.31 5.20 9.56
N VAL A 112 19.35 4.52 8.98
CA VAL A 112 18.11 4.12 9.64
C VAL A 112 18.23 2.67 10.10
N ARG A 113 18.00 2.41 11.41
CA ARG A 113 17.85 1.08 11.97
C ARG A 113 16.36 0.85 12.26
N LEU A 114 15.67 0.15 11.36
CA LEU A 114 14.24 -0.12 11.45
C LEU A 114 14.00 -1.41 12.24
N VAL A 115 13.22 -1.30 13.31
CA VAL A 115 12.98 -2.35 14.32
C VAL A 115 11.50 -2.70 14.37
N ALA A 116 11.17 -3.96 14.50
CA ALA A 116 9.78 -4.39 14.73
C ALA A 116 9.29 -3.90 16.11
N GLY A 117 8.11 -3.29 16.15
CA GLY A 117 7.54 -2.73 17.37
C GLY A 117 8.21 -1.43 17.82
N ASP A 118 8.79 -1.41 19.01
CA ASP A 118 9.47 -0.27 19.62
C ASP A 118 10.94 -0.60 19.96
N PRO A 119 11.92 0.25 19.59
CA PRO A 119 13.33 -0.05 19.72
C PRO A 119 13.80 -0.37 21.13
N LEU A 120 13.29 0.32 22.15
CA LEU A 120 13.70 0.10 23.54
C LEU A 120 12.91 -1.00 24.27
N SER A 121 11.96 -1.63 23.58
CA SER A 121 11.21 -2.77 24.10
C SER A 121 11.77 -4.13 23.64
N VAL A 122 12.89 -4.14 22.90
CA VAL A 122 13.53 -5.34 22.35
C VAL A 122 14.96 -5.43 22.88
N ASP A 123 15.27 -6.46 23.66
CA ASP A 123 16.56 -6.58 24.39
C ASP A 123 17.78 -6.57 23.46
N SER A 124 17.71 -7.24 22.30
CA SER A 124 18.80 -7.23 21.32
C SER A 124 19.05 -5.83 20.77
N VAL A 125 18.00 -5.07 20.50
CA VAL A 125 18.10 -3.68 20.01
C VAL A 125 18.58 -2.75 21.12
N LEU A 126 18.13 -2.95 22.35
CA LEU A 126 18.65 -2.22 23.52
C LEU A 126 20.17 -2.44 23.67
N ALA A 127 20.66 -3.65 23.42
CA ALA A 127 22.09 -3.94 23.41
C ALA A 127 22.82 -3.19 22.26
N GLU A 128 22.22 -3.13 21.05
CA GLU A 128 22.74 -2.33 19.93
C GLU A 128 22.83 -0.84 20.30
N VAL A 129 21.74 -0.26 20.83
CA VAL A 129 21.68 1.15 21.26
C VAL A 129 22.75 1.44 22.31
N ASN A 130 22.90 0.57 23.31
CA ASN A 130 23.93 0.72 24.35
C ASN A 130 25.35 0.64 23.77
N ALA A 131 25.57 -0.22 22.77
CA ALA A 131 26.87 -0.30 22.10
C ALA A 131 27.17 0.96 21.27
N VAL A 132 26.18 1.51 20.55
CA VAL A 132 26.31 2.79 19.83
C VAL A 132 26.56 3.94 20.79
N ALA A 133 25.82 4.02 21.90
CA ALA A 133 25.94 5.08 22.92
C ALA A 133 27.33 5.15 23.58
N ARG A 134 28.08 4.04 23.61
CA ARG A 134 29.48 3.99 24.08
C ARG A 134 30.46 4.59 23.08
N THR A 135 30.02 4.94 21.90
CA THR A 135 30.84 5.56 20.84
C THR A 135 30.61 7.07 20.81
N GLN A 136 31.28 7.76 19.87
CA GLN A 136 31.06 9.19 19.60
C GLN A 136 30.04 9.42 18.47
N ALA A 137 29.33 8.38 18.00
CA ALA A 137 28.32 8.50 16.98
C ALA A 137 27.08 9.24 17.51
N HIS A 138 26.55 10.14 16.72
CA HIS A 138 25.29 10.79 17.03
C HIS A 138 24.14 9.84 16.68
N PHE A 139 23.22 9.64 17.63
CA PHE A 139 22.06 8.81 17.40
C PHE A 139 20.79 9.42 17.96
N GLU A 140 19.66 8.95 17.44
CA GLU A 140 18.31 9.29 17.84
C GLU A 140 17.46 8.03 17.92
N ILE A 141 16.42 8.03 18.77
CA ILE A 141 15.45 6.94 18.88
C ILE A 141 14.07 7.52 18.59
N VAL A 142 13.41 6.93 17.60
CA VAL A 142 12.02 7.23 17.25
C VAL A 142 11.15 6.06 17.71
N PRO A 143 10.30 6.25 18.74
CA PRO A 143 9.51 5.16 19.29
C PRO A 143 8.48 4.63 18.28
N GLY A 144 8.17 3.35 18.41
CA GLY A 144 7.08 2.67 17.73
C GLY A 144 5.99 2.23 18.71
N LEU A 145 4.84 1.82 18.19
CA LEU A 145 3.78 1.24 19.00
C LEU A 145 4.10 -0.25 19.26
N PRO A 146 4.25 -0.69 20.52
CA PRO A 146 4.54 -2.10 20.81
C PRO A 146 3.41 -3.03 20.35
N ALA A 147 3.76 -4.17 19.77
CA ALA A 147 2.79 -5.19 19.36
C ALA A 147 1.96 -5.69 20.55
N THR A 148 2.57 -5.80 21.72
CA THR A 148 1.94 -6.23 22.98
C THR A 148 0.86 -5.27 23.50
N THR A 149 0.79 -4.05 22.98
CA THR A 149 -0.29 -3.10 23.28
C THR A 149 -1.30 -3.02 22.14
N ALA A 150 -0.84 -2.95 20.91
CA ALA A 150 -1.70 -2.74 19.75
C ALA A 150 -2.47 -4.00 19.35
N VAL A 151 -1.84 -5.17 19.36
CA VAL A 151 -2.46 -6.42 18.94
C VAL A 151 -3.64 -6.81 19.83
N PRO A 152 -3.57 -6.76 21.18
CA PRO A 152 -4.75 -6.96 22.03
C PRO A 152 -5.88 -5.98 21.72
N THR A 153 -5.58 -4.71 21.44
CA THR A 153 -6.59 -3.70 21.06
C THR A 153 -7.32 -4.10 19.79
N TYR A 154 -6.61 -4.53 18.75
CA TYR A 154 -7.18 -5.01 17.48
C TYR A 154 -7.91 -6.35 17.63
N ALA A 155 -7.49 -7.18 18.59
CA ALA A 155 -8.18 -8.41 18.94
C ALA A 155 -9.41 -8.20 19.86
N GLY A 156 -9.72 -6.96 20.25
CA GLY A 156 -10.86 -6.66 21.14
C GLY A 156 -10.63 -7.05 22.60
N LEU A 157 -9.39 -6.99 23.08
CA LEU A 157 -8.96 -7.41 24.42
C LEU A 157 -8.53 -6.20 25.23
N PRO A 158 -9.37 -5.64 26.10
CA PRO A 158 -9.00 -4.50 26.94
C PRO A 158 -7.94 -4.90 27.98
N LEU A 159 -6.86 -4.15 28.05
CA LEU A 159 -5.75 -4.40 28.97
C LEU A 159 -5.96 -3.76 30.35
N GLY A 160 -6.81 -2.74 30.43
CA GLY A 160 -7.01 -1.97 31.66
C GLY A 160 -5.78 -1.16 32.07
N SER A 161 -5.81 -0.64 33.29
CA SER A 161 -4.72 0.19 33.84
C SER A 161 -3.55 -0.62 34.39
N ALA A 162 -3.73 -1.92 34.63
CA ALA A 162 -2.68 -2.82 35.11
C ALA A 162 -2.67 -4.09 34.24
N HIS A 163 -1.56 -4.35 33.60
CA HIS A 163 -1.27 -5.54 32.81
C HIS A 163 0.23 -5.81 32.81
N THR A 164 0.60 -7.04 32.51
CA THR A 164 2.00 -7.45 32.54
C THR A 164 2.41 -7.98 31.16
N VAL A 165 3.55 -7.53 30.67
CA VAL A 165 4.10 -7.89 29.35
C VAL A 165 5.39 -8.65 29.54
N ALA A 166 5.58 -9.74 28.81
CA ALA A 166 6.85 -10.46 28.74
C ALA A 166 7.14 -10.97 27.32
N ASP A 167 8.42 -10.97 26.94
CA ASP A 167 8.89 -11.68 25.76
C ASP A 167 9.42 -13.06 26.19
N VAL A 168 8.64 -14.10 25.93
CA VAL A 168 8.97 -15.47 26.36
C VAL A 168 9.92 -16.21 25.40
N ARG A 169 10.46 -15.51 24.41
CA ARG A 169 11.54 -15.99 23.56
C ARG A 169 12.91 -15.91 24.24
N GLY A 170 13.03 -15.09 25.27
CA GLY A 170 14.19 -14.93 26.14
C GLY A 170 13.97 -15.51 27.54
N ASP A 171 14.87 -15.18 28.45
CA ASP A 171 14.78 -15.60 29.86
C ASP A 171 13.69 -14.82 30.60
N VAL A 172 12.83 -15.52 31.33
CA VAL A 172 11.67 -14.97 32.03
C VAL A 172 11.65 -15.45 33.48
N ASP A 173 11.39 -14.54 34.41
CA ASP A 173 11.02 -14.92 35.79
C ASP A 173 9.55 -15.39 35.83
N TRP A 174 9.36 -16.68 35.64
CA TRP A 174 8.04 -17.32 35.56
C TRP A 174 7.23 -17.22 36.86
N ALA A 175 7.91 -17.22 37.99
CA ALA A 175 7.25 -17.08 39.30
C ALA A 175 6.66 -15.68 39.47
N ALA A 176 7.43 -14.65 39.13
CA ALA A 176 6.97 -13.28 39.15
C ALA A 176 5.86 -13.04 38.11
N LEU A 177 5.99 -13.61 36.92
CA LEU A 177 5.01 -13.48 35.84
C LEU A 177 3.66 -14.13 36.21
N ALA A 178 3.68 -15.34 36.79
CA ALA A 178 2.47 -16.03 37.22
C ALA A 178 1.73 -15.31 38.37
N ALA A 179 2.47 -14.60 39.23
CA ALA A 179 1.91 -13.81 40.34
C ALA A 179 1.52 -12.38 39.93
N ALA A 180 1.80 -11.96 38.72
CA ALA A 180 1.63 -10.58 38.27
C ALA A 180 0.13 -10.20 38.16
N PRO A 181 -0.21 -8.93 38.49
CA PRO A 181 -1.60 -8.47 38.40
C PRO A 181 -2.04 -8.22 36.95
N GLY A 182 -3.35 -8.38 36.71
CA GLY A 182 -3.98 -8.08 35.42
C GLY A 182 -3.79 -9.16 34.36
N PRO A 183 -4.17 -8.88 33.10
CA PRO A 183 -3.91 -9.80 32.02
C PRO A 183 -2.41 -9.89 31.72
N LEU A 184 -1.94 -11.08 31.35
CA LEU A 184 -0.60 -11.31 30.86
C LEU A 184 -0.58 -11.21 29.34
N ILE A 185 0.39 -10.50 28.79
CA ILE A 185 0.60 -10.37 27.35
C ILE A 185 1.99 -10.93 27.04
N LEU A 186 2.01 -12.04 26.31
CA LEU A 186 3.24 -12.72 25.94
C LEU A 186 3.56 -12.47 24.48
N HIS A 187 4.77 -11.99 24.21
CA HIS A 187 5.36 -12.03 22.88
C HIS A 187 6.05 -13.38 22.71
N ALA A 188 5.69 -14.14 21.69
CA ALA A 188 6.13 -15.53 21.53
C ALA A 188 6.20 -15.93 20.05
N THR A 189 6.66 -17.14 19.81
CA THR A 189 6.38 -17.90 18.57
C THR A 189 5.57 -19.14 18.93
N ALA A 190 5.02 -19.81 17.92
CA ALA A 190 4.19 -21.00 18.14
C ALA A 190 4.92 -22.11 18.92
N SER A 191 6.24 -22.20 18.82
CA SER A 191 7.08 -23.19 19.54
C SER A 191 7.21 -22.90 21.03
N HIS A 192 7.15 -21.62 21.45
CA HIS A 192 7.31 -21.23 22.85
C HIS A 192 6.01 -21.37 23.67
N LEU A 193 4.85 -21.27 23.03
CA LEU A 193 3.56 -21.21 23.74
C LEU A 193 3.23 -22.45 24.56
N PRO A 194 3.48 -23.71 24.12
CA PRO A 194 3.19 -24.89 24.94
C PRO A 194 4.03 -24.94 26.22
N ASP A 195 5.30 -24.59 26.14
CA ASP A 195 6.20 -24.59 27.31
C ASP A 195 5.86 -23.43 28.25
N ALA A 196 5.58 -22.24 27.72
CA ALA A 196 5.10 -21.11 28.51
C ALA A 196 3.79 -21.45 29.27
N ALA A 197 2.82 -22.10 28.60
CA ALA A 197 1.56 -22.51 29.21
C ALA A 197 1.77 -23.54 30.34
N ARG A 198 2.62 -24.54 30.09
CA ARG A 198 2.99 -25.56 31.09
C ARG A 198 3.59 -24.90 32.33
N THR A 199 4.58 -24.05 32.12
CA THR A 199 5.29 -23.39 33.22
C THR A 199 4.37 -22.47 34.03
N LEU A 200 3.51 -21.69 33.36
CA LEU A 200 2.53 -20.84 34.04
C LEU A 200 1.53 -21.66 34.91
N ILE A 201 1.12 -22.84 34.44
CA ILE A 201 0.27 -23.75 35.22
C ILE A 201 1.05 -24.31 36.43
N GLU A 202 2.31 -24.71 36.27
CA GLU A 202 3.18 -25.19 37.36
C GLU A 202 3.39 -24.10 38.44
N TYR A 203 3.44 -22.82 38.05
CA TYR A 203 3.53 -21.70 38.98
C TYR A 203 2.18 -21.18 39.48
N GLY A 204 1.08 -21.92 39.25
CA GLY A 204 -0.19 -21.72 39.94
C GLY A 204 -1.30 -21.04 39.15
N LEU A 205 -1.13 -20.72 37.88
CA LEU A 205 -2.24 -20.29 37.05
C LEU A 205 -3.21 -21.47 36.78
N THR A 206 -4.49 -21.21 36.82
CA THR A 206 -5.50 -22.22 36.52
C THR A 206 -5.40 -22.65 35.06
N ASP A 207 -5.38 -23.94 34.80
CA ASP A 207 -5.27 -24.57 33.48
C ASP A 207 -6.40 -24.14 32.49
N THR A 208 -7.59 -23.82 33.03
CA THR A 208 -8.75 -23.30 32.29
C THR A 208 -8.69 -21.78 32.05
N THR A 209 -7.61 -21.09 32.46
CA THR A 209 -7.46 -19.65 32.23
C THR A 209 -7.56 -19.36 30.73
N PRO A 210 -8.46 -18.44 30.31
CA PRO A 210 -8.68 -18.13 28.91
C PRO A 210 -7.47 -17.45 28.26
N VAL A 211 -7.23 -17.80 27.01
CA VAL A 211 -6.11 -17.27 26.20
C VAL A 211 -6.61 -16.91 24.79
N VAL A 212 -6.13 -15.80 24.26
CA VAL A 212 -6.21 -15.49 22.82
C VAL A 212 -4.81 -15.38 22.26
N VAL A 213 -4.51 -16.15 21.23
CA VAL A 213 -3.26 -16.08 20.47
C VAL A 213 -3.52 -15.41 19.14
N THR A 214 -2.85 -14.30 18.88
CA THR A 214 -3.03 -13.51 17.65
C THR A 214 -1.72 -13.48 16.85
N ALA A 215 -1.82 -13.86 15.58
CA ALA A 215 -0.76 -13.74 14.57
C ALA A 215 -1.09 -12.59 13.61
N ASN A 216 -0.05 -12.00 12.99
CA ASN A 216 -0.16 -10.88 12.02
C ASN A 216 -1.05 -9.74 12.53
N GLY A 217 -0.98 -9.46 13.84
CA GLY A 217 -1.84 -8.49 14.50
C GLY A 217 -1.81 -7.12 13.83
N THR A 218 -2.96 -6.42 13.87
CA THR A 218 -3.21 -5.11 13.27
C THR A 218 -3.31 -5.07 11.74
N THR A 219 -3.00 -6.15 11.06
CA THR A 219 -3.08 -6.25 9.59
C THR A 219 -4.39 -6.89 9.12
N CYS A 220 -4.69 -6.82 7.82
CA CYS A 220 -5.81 -7.55 7.21
C CYS A 220 -5.62 -9.09 7.26
N GLN A 221 -4.41 -9.55 7.57
CA GLN A 221 -4.08 -10.97 7.76
C GLN A 221 -4.09 -11.37 9.24
N GLN A 222 -4.52 -10.49 10.13
CA GLN A 222 -4.66 -10.83 11.55
C GLN A 222 -5.48 -12.10 11.72
N ARG A 223 -5.05 -12.98 12.61
CA ARG A 223 -5.74 -14.21 12.92
C ARG A 223 -5.62 -14.50 14.41
N SER A 224 -6.76 -14.60 15.08
CA SER A 224 -6.81 -14.85 16.51
C SER A 224 -7.48 -16.20 16.80
N VAL A 225 -6.86 -16.98 17.69
CA VAL A 225 -7.38 -18.27 18.18
C VAL A 225 -7.67 -18.12 19.66
N GLU A 226 -8.93 -18.39 20.05
CA GLU A 226 -9.35 -18.46 21.45
C GLU A 226 -9.19 -19.87 21.98
N THR A 227 -8.58 -19.99 23.17
CA THR A 227 -8.32 -21.26 23.84
C THR A 227 -8.14 -21.05 25.36
N THR A 228 -7.56 -22.02 26.05
CA THR A 228 -7.16 -21.96 27.46
C THR A 228 -5.69 -22.32 27.60
N LEU A 229 -5.09 -22.12 28.78
CA LEU A 229 -3.70 -22.53 29.03
C LEU A 229 -3.50 -24.03 28.73
N VAL A 230 -4.36 -24.90 29.21
CA VAL A 230 -4.27 -26.35 28.89
C VAL A 230 -4.45 -26.62 27.40
N GLY A 231 -5.29 -25.82 26.72
CA GLY A 231 -5.49 -25.95 25.27
C GLY A 231 -4.25 -25.60 24.45
N LEU A 232 -3.34 -24.76 24.96
CA LEU A 232 -2.07 -24.43 24.29
C LEU A 232 -1.06 -25.58 24.30
N LEU A 233 -1.23 -26.58 25.19
CA LEU A 233 -0.39 -27.77 25.23
C LEU A 233 -0.59 -28.66 24.01
N ASP A 234 -1.77 -28.56 23.37
CA ASP A 234 -2.04 -29.24 22.11
C ASP A 234 -1.72 -28.33 20.92
N LYS A 235 -0.66 -28.68 20.18
CA LYS A 235 -0.23 -27.93 18.98
C LYS A 235 -1.32 -27.80 17.92
N ALA A 236 -2.25 -28.77 17.84
CA ALA A 236 -3.36 -28.72 16.90
C ALA A 236 -4.35 -27.57 17.21
N THR A 237 -4.36 -27.04 18.42
CA THR A 237 -5.19 -25.88 18.79
C THR A 237 -4.85 -24.64 17.98
N LEU A 238 -3.57 -24.39 17.70
CA LEU A 238 -3.11 -23.23 16.93
C LEU A 238 -3.26 -23.41 15.41
N GLU A 239 -3.66 -24.59 14.96
CA GLU A 239 -3.90 -24.91 13.55
C GLU A 239 -5.38 -24.83 13.15
N LYS A 240 -6.28 -24.51 14.10
CA LYS A 240 -7.72 -24.45 13.83
C LYS A 240 -8.04 -23.39 12.76
N PRO A 241 -9.00 -23.68 11.86
CA PRO A 241 -9.43 -22.69 10.88
C PRO A 241 -10.08 -21.49 11.58
N VAL A 242 -9.80 -20.29 11.08
CA VAL A 242 -10.43 -19.05 11.52
C VAL A 242 -11.07 -18.38 10.30
N GLY A 243 -12.38 -18.20 10.32
CA GLY A 243 -13.13 -17.64 9.19
C GLY A 243 -13.10 -18.54 7.94
N SER A 244 -12.88 -17.95 6.78
CA SER A 244 -12.79 -18.65 5.48
C SER A 244 -11.40 -19.22 5.17
N GLU A 245 -10.40 -18.97 6.02
CA GLU A 245 -9.04 -19.46 5.79
C GLU A 245 -8.92 -20.97 6.08
N PRO A 246 -8.12 -21.70 5.29
CA PRO A 246 -7.84 -23.10 5.59
C PRO A 246 -7.08 -23.23 6.90
N ALA A 247 -7.35 -24.31 7.65
CA ALA A 247 -6.56 -24.67 8.82
C ALA A 247 -5.06 -24.70 8.47
N GLY A 248 -4.26 -24.06 9.29
CA GLY A 248 -2.80 -24.02 9.14
C GLY A 248 -2.16 -23.43 10.39
N PRO A 249 -0.88 -23.72 10.64
CA PRO A 249 -0.18 -23.21 11.80
C PRO A 249 -0.15 -21.68 11.79
N LEU A 250 -0.28 -21.08 12.98
CA LEU A 250 0.07 -19.68 13.18
C LEU A 250 1.59 -19.54 13.00
N THR A 251 2.02 -18.64 12.14
CA THR A 251 3.44 -18.42 11.81
C THR A 251 3.86 -16.99 12.18
N GLY A 252 5.16 -16.80 12.36
CA GLY A 252 5.74 -15.50 12.72
C GLY A 252 5.64 -15.18 14.21
N PRO A 253 5.90 -13.93 14.57
CA PRO A 253 5.71 -13.43 15.92
C PRO A 253 4.23 -13.48 16.33
N LEU A 254 3.97 -13.98 17.54
CA LEU A 254 2.63 -14.12 18.10
C LEU A 254 2.49 -13.25 19.36
N VAL A 255 1.30 -12.73 19.58
CA VAL A 255 0.92 -12.12 20.85
C VAL A 255 -0.15 -12.97 21.51
N ALA A 256 0.17 -13.56 22.67
CA ALA A 256 -0.80 -14.29 23.49
C ALA A 256 -1.28 -13.42 24.64
N THR A 257 -2.59 -13.19 24.74
CA THR A 257 -3.22 -12.46 25.84
C THR A 257 -3.96 -13.45 26.72
N ILE A 258 -3.59 -13.50 28.01
CA ILE A 258 -4.02 -14.50 28.98
C ILE A 258 -4.82 -13.82 30.09
N GLY A 259 -5.96 -14.36 30.43
CA GLY A 259 -6.74 -13.92 31.59
C GLY A 259 -8.20 -13.59 31.29
N LYS A 260 -8.89 -13.08 32.30
CA LYS A 260 -10.36 -12.80 32.27
C LYS A 260 -10.75 -11.79 31.20
N THR A 261 -9.82 -10.97 30.72
CA THR A 261 -10.04 -9.99 29.65
C THR A 261 -10.54 -10.62 28.36
N VAL A 262 -10.21 -11.89 28.11
CA VAL A 262 -10.63 -12.63 26.91
C VAL A 262 -12.16 -12.66 26.74
N ALA A 263 -12.91 -12.71 27.84
CA ALA A 263 -14.39 -12.70 27.81
C ALA A 263 -14.98 -11.42 27.17
N ASN A 264 -14.24 -10.32 27.12
CA ASN A 264 -14.70 -9.08 26.51
C ASN A 264 -14.65 -9.13 24.97
N ARG A 265 -13.86 -10.03 24.41
CA ARG A 265 -13.68 -10.14 22.96
C ARG A 265 -15.01 -10.36 22.21
N ALA A 266 -15.93 -11.11 22.78
CA ALA A 266 -17.25 -11.33 22.18
C ALA A 266 -18.01 -10.02 21.85
N LYS A 267 -17.73 -8.94 22.59
CA LYS A 267 -18.36 -7.61 22.40
C LYS A 267 -17.46 -6.60 21.71
N LEU A 268 -16.14 -6.74 21.88
CA LEU A 268 -15.17 -5.73 21.47
C LEU A 268 -14.33 -6.13 20.24
N ASN A 269 -14.61 -7.26 19.62
CA ASN A 269 -13.91 -7.71 18.41
C ASN A 269 -14.34 -6.88 17.19
N TRP A 270 -13.88 -5.64 17.12
CA TRP A 270 -14.23 -4.70 16.07
C TRP A 270 -13.47 -4.94 14.75
N TRP A 271 -12.24 -5.49 14.83
CA TRP A 271 -11.38 -5.69 13.67
C TRP A 271 -11.78 -6.92 12.85
N GLU A 272 -11.87 -8.07 13.50
CA GLU A 272 -12.17 -9.34 12.84
C GLU A 272 -13.67 -9.53 12.56
N SER A 273 -14.55 -8.68 13.11
CA SER A 273 -15.98 -8.65 12.82
C SER A 273 -16.34 -7.85 11.56
N ARG A 274 -15.39 -7.20 10.93
CA ARG A 274 -15.62 -6.44 9.68
C ARG A 274 -16.19 -7.33 8.59
N ALA A 275 -17.03 -6.75 7.74
CA ALA A 275 -17.79 -7.50 6.75
C ALA A 275 -16.91 -8.32 5.77
N LEU A 276 -15.77 -7.77 5.37
CA LEU A 276 -14.83 -8.41 4.43
C LEU A 276 -13.60 -9.00 5.13
N TYR A 277 -13.60 -9.11 6.45
CA TYR A 277 -12.48 -9.71 7.17
C TYR A 277 -12.18 -11.14 6.68
N GLY A 278 -10.90 -11.40 6.39
CA GLY A 278 -10.40 -12.66 5.85
C GLY A 278 -10.65 -12.86 4.34
N TRP A 279 -11.23 -11.87 3.65
CA TRP A 279 -11.41 -11.93 2.21
C TRP A 279 -10.17 -11.41 1.48
N THR A 280 -9.75 -12.15 0.44
CA THR A 280 -8.76 -11.69 -0.52
C THR A 280 -9.49 -11.20 -1.76
N VAL A 281 -9.37 -9.91 -2.05
CA VAL A 281 -10.10 -9.25 -3.14
C VAL A 281 -9.14 -8.87 -4.27
N LEU A 282 -9.42 -9.36 -5.47
CA LEU A 282 -8.69 -8.99 -6.67
C LEU A 282 -9.15 -7.61 -7.16
N VAL A 283 -8.21 -6.69 -7.30
CA VAL A 283 -8.44 -5.33 -7.80
C VAL A 283 -7.71 -5.17 -9.14
N PRO A 284 -8.39 -5.42 -10.28
CA PRO A 284 -7.83 -5.13 -11.59
C PRO A 284 -7.69 -3.62 -11.75
N ARG A 285 -6.45 -3.14 -11.78
CA ARG A 285 -6.16 -1.73 -11.70
C ARG A 285 -6.15 -1.06 -13.07
N THR A 286 -6.83 0.08 -13.21
CA THR A 286 -6.45 1.17 -14.08
C THR A 286 -5.77 2.24 -13.22
N LYS A 287 -4.86 3.00 -13.80
CA LYS A 287 -3.85 3.81 -13.09
C LYS A 287 -4.35 4.75 -12.00
N ASP A 288 -5.59 5.24 -12.06
CA ASP A 288 -6.04 6.40 -11.27
C ASP A 288 -7.03 6.06 -10.12
N GLN A 289 -7.45 4.79 -9.97
CA GLN A 289 -8.51 4.40 -9.01
C GLN A 289 -8.12 3.29 -8.01
N ALA A 290 -6.92 2.74 -8.11
CA ALA A 290 -6.54 1.57 -7.32
C ALA A 290 -6.38 1.88 -5.83
N GLY A 291 -5.69 2.95 -5.47
CA GLY A 291 -5.44 3.32 -4.07
C GLY A 291 -6.72 3.49 -3.28
N GLU A 292 -7.68 4.30 -3.77
CA GLU A 292 -8.97 4.51 -3.09
C GLU A 292 -9.76 3.21 -2.90
N MET A 293 -9.78 2.35 -3.92
CA MET A 293 -10.45 1.05 -3.84
C MET A 293 -9.81 0.15 -2.78
N SER A 294 -8.47 0.06 -2.80
CA SER A 294 -7.71 -0.75 -1.87
C SER A 294 -7.87 -0.27 -0.44
N ASP A 295 -7.79 1.04 -0.19
CA ASP A 295 -7.98 1.63 1.13
C ASP A 295 -9.38 1.36 1.69
N ARG A 296 -10.41 1.50 0.86
CA ARG A 296 -11.80 1.18 1.25
C ARG A 296 -11.98 -0.30 1.53
N LEU A 297 -11.39 -1.20 0.72
CA LEU A 297 -11.42 -2.65 0.98
C LEU A 297 -10.74 -2.99 2.31
N VAL A 298 -9.57 -2.40 2.58
CA VAL A 298 -8.85 -2.54 3.86
C VAL A 298 -9.69 -2.01 5.03
N SER A 299 -10.40 -0.90 4.87
CA SER A 299 -11.28 -0.37 5.92
C SER A 299 -12.44 -1.31 6.27
N HIS A 300 -12.84 -2.20 5.36
CA HIS A 300 -13.80 -3.27 5.59
C HIS A 300 -13.17 -4.62 5.98
N GLY A 301 -11.83 -4.68 6.13
CA GLY A 301 -11.09 -5.85 6.60
C GLY A 301 -10.59 -6.79 5.49
N ALA A 302 -10.75 -6.45 4.22
CA ALA A 302 -10.25 -7.25 3.11
C ALA A 302 -8.73 -7.07 2.90
N LEU A 303 -8.11 -8.08 2.29
CA LEU A 303 -6.77 -8.01 1.70
C LEU A 303 -6.91 -7.74 0.20
N PRO A 304 -6.71 -6.50 -0.29
CA PRO A 304 -6.71 -6.21 -1.70
C PRO A 304 -5.41 -6.72 -2.35
N ILE A 305 -5.54 -7.34 -3.53
CA ILE A 305 -4.42 -7.70 -4.39
C ILE A 305 -4.62 -6.96 -5.70
N GLU A 306 -3.81 -5.95 -5.93
CA GLU A 306 -3.86 -5.15 -7.13
C GLU A 306 -3.18 -5.86 -8.31
N VAL A 307 -3.84 -5.86 -9.47
CA VAL A 307 -3.30 -6.41 -10.71
C VAL A 307 -3.38 -5.34 -11.80
N PRO A 308 -2.24 -4.76 -12.22
CA PRO A 308 -2.22 -3.85 -13.35
C PRO A 308 -2.80 -4.52 -14.59
N THR A 309 -3.75 -3.87 -15.25
CA THR A 309 -4.38 -4.38 -16.47
C THR A 309 -3.98 -3.61 -17.73
N ILE A 310 -3.38 -2.43 -17.55
CA ILE A 310 -2.76 -1.61 -18.59
C ILE A 310 -1.39 -1.16 -18.15
N ALA A 311 -0.51 -0.94 -19.11
CA ALA A 311 0.79 -0.30 -18.93
C ALA A 311 0.87 0.93 -19.84
N VAL A 312 1.63 1.93 -19.39
CA VAL A 312 1.93 3.12 -20.15
C VAL A 312 3.36 3.01 -20.65
N GLU A 313 3.51 3.00 -21.97
CA GLU A 313 4.82 2.90 -22.62
C GLU A 313 5.15 4.18 -23.40
N PRO A 314 6.43 4.48 -23.60
CA PRO A 314 6.84 5.57 -24.47
C PRO A 314 6.27 5.42 -25.91
N PRO A 315 6.11 6.51 -26.66
CA PRO A 315 5.65 6.44 -28.03
C PRO A 315 6.63 5.64 -28.90
N ARG A 316 6.11 4.96 -29.95
CA ARG A 316 6.98 4.21 -30.89
C ARG A 316 8.00 5.10 -31.61
N SER A 317 7.67 6.38 -31.79
CA SER A 317 8.56 7.37 -32.40
C SER A 317 8.69 8.56 -31.46
N PRO A 318 9.78 8.67 -30.68
CA PRO A 318 10.01 9.79 -29.78
C PRO A 318 10.25 11.13 -30.53
N ALA A 319 10.61 11.08 -31.80
CA ALA A 319 10.94 12.26 -32.60
C ALA A 319 9.81 13.31 -32.71
N GLN A 320 8.54 12.90 -32.61
CA GLN A 320 7.42 13.85 -32.60
C GLN A 320 7.39 14.65 -31.29
N MET A 321 7.52 13.96 -30.16
CA MET A 321 7.58 14.58 -28.85
C MET A 321 8.80 15.49 -28.70
N GLU A 322 9.95 15.06 -29.21
CA GLU A 322 11.17 15.89 -29.21
C GLU A 322 11.01 17.18 -30.01
N ARG A 323 10.37 17.12 -31.18
CA ARG A 323 10.05 18.31 -31.99
C ARG A 323 9.04 19.23 -31.30
N ALA A 324 8.06 18.64 -30.62
CA ALA A 324 7.06 19.38 -29.87
C ALA A 324 7.71 20.12 -28.68
N VAL A 325 8.57 19.44 -27.92
CA VAL A 325 9.28 20.06 -26.78
C VAL A 325 10.22 21.18 -27.26
N LYS A 326 10.94 20.99 -28.37
CA LYS A 326 11.71 22.08 -28.99
C LYS A 326 10.81 23.24 -29.41
N GLY A 327 9.65 22.94 -29.99
CA GLY A 327 8.66 23.94 -30.37
C GLY A 327 8.09 24.76 -29.21
N LEU A 328 7.99 24.16 -28.00
CA LEU A 328 7.63 24.91 -26.78
C LEU A 328 8.69 25.93 -26.45
N VAL A 329 9.96 25.55 -26.43
CA VAL A 329 11.10 26.46 -26.17
C VAL A 329 11.21 27.58 -27.22
N ASP A 330 10.90 27.25 -28.49
CA ASP A 330 10.94 28.19 -29.61
C ASP A 330 9.70 29.10 -29.70
N GLY A 331 8.72 28.96 -28.76
CA GLY A 331 7.50 29.79 -28.74
C GLY A 331 6.52 29.49 -29.88
N ARG A 332 6.49 28.26 -30.40
CA ARG A 332 5.62 27.85 -31.51
C ARG A 332 4.16 27.63 -31.12
N PHE A 333 3.85 27.55 -29.83
CA PHE A 333 2.52 27.23 -29.32
C PHE A 333 1.96 28.34 -28.46
N GLN A 334 0.67 28.62 -28.63
CA GLN A 334 -0.11 29.51 -27.75
C GLN A 334 -0.62 28.74 -26.52
N TRP A 335 -1.02 27.49 -26.76
CA TRP A 335 -1.58 26.61 -25.74
C TRP A 335 -0.91 25.24 -25.74
N VAL A 336 -0.87 24.65 -24.55
CA VAL A 336 -0.69 23.21 -24.36
C VAL A 336 -1.93 22.68 -23.66
N VAL A 337 -2.55 21.63 -24.19
CA VAL A 337 -3.74 21.00 -23.62
C VAL A 337 -3.42 19.62 -23.14
N PHE A 338 -3.45 19.43 -21.81
CA PHE A 338 -3.24 18.13 -21.19
C PHE A 338 -4.56 17.42 -20.92
N THR A 339 -4.70 16.22 -21.47
CA THR A 339 -5.89 15.37 -21.30
C THR A 339 -5.75 14.35 -20.17
N SER A 340 -4.54 14.15 -19.63
CA SER A 340 -4.25 13.17 -18.59
C SER A 340 -2.95 13.47 -17.83
N THR A 341 -2.83 12.97 -16.62
CA THR A 341 -1.61 13.00 -15.81
C THR A 341 -0.42 12.35 -16.53
N ASN A 342 -0.68 11.30 -17.33
CA ASN A 342 0.35 10.62 -18.13
C ASN A 342 0.95 11.51 -19.22
N ALA A 343 0.12 12.33 -19.86
CA ALA A 343 0.60 13.29 -20.85
C ALA A 343 1.51 14.34 -20.20
N VAL A 344 1.13 14.84 -19.02
CA VAL A 344 1.97 15.77 -18.23
C VAL A 344 3.30 15.11 -17.89
N ARG A 345 3.27 13.87 -17.39
CA ARG A 345 4.49 13.13 -17.06
C ARG A 345 5.39 12.92 -18.27
N ALA A 346 4.84 12.48 -19.40
CA ALA A 346 5.63 12.23 -20.61
C ALA A 346 6.35 13.48 -21.14
N VAL A 347 5.68 14.66 -21.08
CA VAL A 347 6.33 15.94 -21.43
C VAL A 347 7.42 16.27 -20.43
N TRP A 348 7.16 16.07 -19.11
CA TRP A 348 8.13 16.37 -18.07
C TRP A 348 9.37 15.46 -18.11
N GLU A 349 9.19 14.17 -18.41
CA GLU A 349 10.30 13.24 -18.64
C GLU A 349 11.20 13.72 -19.78
N LYS A 350 10.61 14.21 -20.88
CA LYS A 350 11.37 14.80 -21.98
C LYS A 350 12.06 16.11 -21.60
N PHE A 351 11.45 16.92 -20.74
CA PHE A 351 12.10 18.12 -20.20
C PHE A 351 13.35 17.74 -19.41
N ASN A 352 13.26 16.76 -18.52
CA ASN A 352 14.40 16.25 -17.76
C ASN A 352 15.52 15.71 -18.67
N GLU A 353 15.15 14.96 -19.70
CA GLU A 353 16.10 14.42 -20.70
C GLU A 353 16.87 15.52 -21.43
N PHE A 354 16.21 16.66 -21.70
CA PHE A 354 16.82 17.81 -22.36
C PHE A 354 17.41 18.85 -21.41
N GLY A 355 17.39 18.61 -20.11
CA GLY A 355 17.85 19.57 -19.10
C GLY A 355 16.98 20.83 -19.02
N LEU A 356 15.69 20.71 -19.37
CA LEU A 356 14.70 21.78 -19.29
C LEU A 356 13.93 21.70 -17.95
N ASP A 357 13.28 22.81 -17.61
CA ASP A 357 12.40 22.90 -16.44
C ASP A 357 11.11 23.66 -16.80
N ALA A 358 10.31 24.03 -15.78
CA ALA A 358 9.04 24.73 -15.95
C ALA A 358 9.14 26.02 -16.79
N ARG A 359 10.30 26.64 -16.90
CA ARG A 359 10.55 27.83 -17.73
C ARG A 359 10.36 27.57 -19.23
N ALA A 360 10.39 26.32 -19.66
CA ALA A 360 10.10 25.94 -21.04
C ALA A 360 8.64 26.21 -21.45
N PHE A 361 7.74 26.40 -20.48
CA PHE A 361 6.34 26.85 -20.71
C PHE A 361 6.18 28.38 -20.69
N SER A 362 7.26 29.15 -20.61
CA SER A 362 7.17 30.61 -20.57
C SER A 362 6.45 31.16 -21.82
N GLY A 363 5.37 31.91 -21.60
CA GLY A 363 4.56 32.47 -22.67
C GLY A 363 3.54 31.52 -23.30
N VAL A 364 3.44 30.28 -22.82
CA VAL A 364 2.47 29.31 -23.28
C VAL A 364 1.37 29.15 -22.23
N LYS A 365 0.11 29.22 -22.64
CA LYS A 365 -1.06 28.97 -21.78
C LYS A 365 -1.27 27.45 -21.64
N ILE A 366 -1.68 27.00 -20.47
CA ILE A 366 -1.91 25.57 -20.19
C ILE A 366 -3.39 25.34 -19.86
N ALA A 367 -3.99 24.35 -20.54
CA ALA A 367 -5.32 23.86 -20.24
C ALA A 367 -5.27 22.38 -19.81
N CYS A 368 -6.09 22.01 -18.85
CA CYS A 368 -6.22 20.64 -18.34
C CYS A 368 -7.68 20.20 -18.42
N VAL A 369 -7.93 18.97 -18.88
CA VAL A 369 -9.29 18.42 -18.99
C VAL A 369 -9.94 18.20 -17.62
N GLY A 370 -9.16 17.93 -16.58
CA GLY A 370 -9.69 17.67 -15.25
C GLY A 370 -8.74 18.08 -14.12
N GLN A 371 -9.29 18.09 -12.91
CA GLN A 371 -8.59 18.57 -11.71
C GLN A 371 -7.32 17.76 -11.41
N ALA A 372 -7.34 16.43 -11.50
CA ALA A 372 -6.17 15.60 -11.27
C ALA A 372 -5.00 15.94 -12.21
N THR A 373 -5.30 16.25 -13.48
CA THR A 373 -4.28 16.71 -14.45
C THR A 373 -3.76 18.09 -14.09
N ALA A 374 -4.64 18.99 -13.67
CA ALA A 374 -4.28 20.33 -13.22
C ALA A 374 -3.37 20.30 -11.97
N ASP A 375 -3.67 19.41 -11.02
CA ASP A 375 -2.88 19.25 -9.80
C ASP A 375 -1.48 18.69 -10.11
N ARG A 376 -1.39 17.79 -11.10
CA ARG A 376 -0.09 17.31 -11.58
C ARG A 376 0.75 18.41 -12.22
N VAL A 377 0.11 19.33 -12.96
CA VAL A 377 0.80 20.53 -13.52
C VAL A 377 1.24 21.46 -12.40
N ARG A 378 0.39 21.68 -11.38
CA ARG A 378 0.73 22.50 -10.20
C ARG A 378 1.89 21.95 -9.41
N ALA A 379 2.03 20.64 -9.33
CA ALA A 379 3.17 19.99 -8.67
C ALA A 379 4.52 20.36 -9.30
N PHE A 380 4.53 20.82 -10.56
CA PHE A 380 5.71 21.38 -11.24
C PHE A 380 5.86 22.89 -11.10
N GLY A 381 5.06 23.52 -10.25
CA GLY A 381 5.10 24.96 -9.99
C GLY A 381 4.38 25.80 -11.02
N ILE A 382 3.48 25.22 -11.83
CA ILE A 382 2.75 25.91 -12.90
C ILE A 382 1.25 25.88 -12.60
N ASN A 383 0.57 27.02 -12.67
CA ASN A 383 -0.88 27.07 -12.59
C ASN A 383 -1.48 27.02 -14.00
N PRO A 384 -2.32 26.04 -14.33
CA PRO A 384 -3.03 26.03 -15.62
C PRO A 384 -4.02 27.21 -15.70
N GLU A 385 -4.11 27.82 -16.88
CA GLU A 385 -5.02 28.94 -17.16
C GLU A 385 -6.46 28.49 -17.32
N LEU A 386 -6.68 27.24 -17.76
CA LEU A 386 -8.02 26.71 -18.00
C LEU A 386 -8.16 25.30 -17.45
N VAL A 387 -9.14 25.12 -16.58
CA VAL A 387 -9.65 23.84 -16.11
C VAL A 387 -11.16 23.94 -16.10
N PRO A 388 -11.92 23.04 -16.75
CA PRO A 388 -13.38 23.16 -16.80
C PRO A 388 -14.00 23.27 -15.41
N THR A 389 -14.88 24.23 -15.24
CA THR A 389 -15.62 24.45 -13.98
C THR A 389 -16.84 23.53 -13.86
N GLY A 390 -17.34 23.04 -14.98
CA GLY A 390 -18.47 22.13 -15.10
C GLY A 390 -18.03 20.67 -15.23
N GLU A 391 -18.37 20.03 -16.36
CA GLU A 391 -18.01 18.65 -16.64
C GLU A 391 -16.52 18.52 -16.96
N GLN A 392 -15.82 17.71 -16.17
CA GLN A 392 -14.38 17.43 -16.39
C GLN A 392 -14.20 16.39 -17.51
N SER A 393 -14.42 16.83 -18.72
CA SER A 393 -14.34 16.01 -19.95
C SER A 393 -13.76 16.83 -21.10
N SER A 394 -13.45 16.16 -22.22
CA SER A 394 -13.05 16.86 -23.45
C SER A 394 -14.12 17.83 -23.96
N LEU A 395 -15.40 17.51 -23.77
CA LEU A 395 -16.51 18.38 -24.14
C LEU A 395 -16.60 19.59 -23.20
N GLY A 396 -16.53 19.36 -21.89
CA GLY A 396 -16.54 20.45 -20.91
C GLY A 396 -15.36 21.42 -21.10
N LEU A 397 -14.17 20.91 -21.46
CA LEU A 397 -13.04 21.79 -21.80
C LEU A 397 -13.34 22.60 -23.07
N LEU A 398 -13.92 21.97 -24.11
CA LEU A 398 -14.27 22.69 -25.33
C LEU A 398 -15.28 23.79 -25.05
N ASP A 399 -16.27 23.59 -24.21
CA ASP A 399 -17.31 24.61 -23.91
C ASP A 399 -16.69 25.90 -23.33
N GLU A 400 -15.62 25.77 -22.55
CA GLU A 400 -14.93 26.88 -21.91
C GLU A 400 -13.69 27.36 -22.69
N PHE A 401 -13.21 26.62 -23.72
CA PHE A 401 -11.99 26.94 -24.45
C PHE A 401 -12.23 28.13 -25.41
N PRO A 402 -11.41 29.22 -25.36
CA PRO A 402 -11.60 30.38 -26.20
C PRO A 402 -11.38 30.08 -27.69
N PRO A 403 -12.14 30.71 -28.60
CA PRO A 403 -11.81 30.69 -30.04
C PRO A 403 -10.49 31.44 -30.25
N TYR A 404 -9.82 31.11 -31.37
CA TYR A 404 -8.63 31.84 -31.80
C TYR A 404 -9.00 33.29 -32.18
N ASP A 405 -8.21 34.23 -31.69
CA ASP A 405 -8.35 35.64 -31.98
C ASP A 405 -7.02 36.19 -32.54
N ASP A 406 -7.02 36.62 -33.80
CA ASP A 406 -5.82 37.07 -34.52
C ASP A 406 -5.21 38.38 -33.99
N ILE A 407 -5.95 39.09 -33.14
CA ILE A 407 -5.47 40.34 -32.49
C ILE A 407 -4.77 40.00 -31.15
N PHE A 408 -5.35 39.09 -30.37
CA PHE A 408 -4.88 38.80 -29.00
C PHE A 408 -3.98 37.56 -28.89
N ASP A 409 -4.02 36.64 -29.87
CA ASP A 409 -3.23 35.44 -29.86
C ASP A 409 -2.12 35.51 -30.92
N PRO A 410 -0.85 35.74 -30.53
CA PRO A 410 0.24 35.89 -31.49
C PRO A 410 0.55 34.61 -32.28
N VAL A 411 0.10 33.46 -31.78
CA VAL A 411 0.29 32.16 -32.40
C VAL A 411 -1.02 31.39 -32.43
N ASN A 412 -1.39 30.81 -33.57
CA ASN A 412 -2.64 30.06 -33.72
C ASN A 412 -2.49 28.56 -33.40
N ARG A 413 -1.43 28.15 -32.71
CA ARG A 413 -1.10 26.72 -32.52
C ARG A 413 -1.32 26.24 -31.10
N VAL A 414 -1.93 25.06 -31.02
CA VAL A 414 -2.15 24.30 -29.78
C VAL A 414 -1.36 23.00 -29.85
N LEU A 415 -0.53 22.72 -28.85
CA LEU A 415 0.09 21.43 -28.66
C LEU A 415 -0.86 20.53 -27.87
N LEU A 416 -1.16 19.35 -28.41
CA LEU A 416 -2.04 18.35 -27.77
C LEU A 416 -1.26 17.05 -27.55
N PRO A 417 -0.49 16.91 -26.46
CA PRO A 417 0.14 15.66 -26.09
C PRO A 417 -0.88 14.71 -25.47
N ARG A 418 -1.07 13.53 -26.06
CA ARG A 418 -2.10 12.56 -25.65
C ARG A 418 -1.70 11.10 -25.89
N ALA A 419 -2.56 10.16 -25.46
CA ALA A 419 -2.40 8.75 -25.74
C ALA A 419 -2.58 8.42 -27.22
N ASP A 420 -1.98 7.31 -27.68
CA ASP A 420 -2.14 6.79 -29.05
C ASP A 420 -3.58 6.34 -29.38
N ILE A 421 -4.40 6.09 -28.35
CA ILE A 421 -5.80 5.64 -28.47
C ILE A 421 -6.82 6.76 -28.17
N ALA A 422 -6.40 8.01 -28.11
CA ALA A 422 -7.28 9.14 -27.81
C ALA A 422 -8.29 9.40 -28.93
N THR A 423 -9.49 9.88 -28.58
CA THR A 423 -10.54 10.24 -29.55
C THR A 423 -10.23 11.58 -30.22
N GLU A 424 -10.75 11.77 -31.43
CA GLU A 424 -10.55 13.04 -32.19
C GLU A 424 -11.41 14.21 -31.71
N THR A 425 -12.41 13.96 -30.86
CA THR A 425 -13.39 14.95 -30.41
C THR A 425 -12.77 16.27 -29.96
N LEU A 426 -11.72 16.22 -29.13
CA LEU A 426 -11.07 17.44 -28.63
C LEU A 426 -10.29 18.16 -29.74
N ALA A 427 -9.57 17.42 -30.56
CA ALA A 427 -8.78 17.98 -31.66
C ALA A 427 -9.69 18.64 -32.73
N GLU A 428 -10.79 17.98 -33.07
CA GLU A 428 -11.80 18.53 -34.01
C GLU A 428 -12.45 19.79 -33.45
N GLY A 429 -12.94 19.75 -32.21
CA GLY A 429 -13.56 20.90 -31.58
C GLY A 429 -12.63 22.12 -31.40
N LEU A 430 -11.34 21.91 -31.19
CA LEU A 430 -10.37 23.01 -31.17
C LEU A 430 -10.11 23.59 -32.59
N ARG A 431 -10.07 22.72 -33.64
CA ARG A 431 -9.97 23.18 -35.02
C ARG A 431 -11.18 24.01 -35.44
N GLU A 432 -12.39 23.61 -35.04
CA GLU A 432 -13.62 24.36 -35.28
C GLU A 432 -13.60 25.78 -34.65
N ARG A 433 -12.79 25.95 -33.58
CA ARG A 433 -12.56 27.24 -32.92
C ARG A 433 -11.41 28.07 -33.55
N GLY A 434 -10.88 27.63 -34.68
CA GLY A 434 -9.85 28.33 -35.45
C GLY A 434 -8.41 28.01 -35.07
N TRP A 435 -8.18 27.03 -34.18
CA TRP A 435 -6.82 26.65 -33.76
C TRP A 435 -6.19 25.63 -34.70
N GLU A 436 -4.89 25.77 -34.98
CA GLU A 436 -4.05 24.74 -35.57
C GLU A 436 -3.59 23.75 -34.48
N ILE A 437 -3.87 22.46 -34.67
CA ILE A 437 -3.55 21.43 -33.66
C ILE A 437 -2.31 20.65 -34.07
N GLU A 438 -1.27 20.74 -33.27
CA GLU A 438 -0.15 19.79 -33.33
C GLU A 438 -0.43 18.65 -32.35
N ASP A 439 -0.99 17.57 -32.87
CA ASP A 439 -1.36 16.36 -32.14
C ASP A 439 -0.14 15.45 -32.03
N VAL A 440 0.24 15.13 -30.79
CA VAL A 440 1.47 14.36 -30.51
C VAL A 440 1.16 13.18 -29.62
N THR A 441 1.51 11.97 -30.09
CA THR A 441 1.48 10.79 -29.24
C THR A 441 2.54 10.92 -28.15
N ALA A 442 2.11 11.26 -26.93
CA ALA A 442 2.99 11.40 -25.78
C ALA A 442 3.34 10.05 -25.14
N TYR A 443 2.38 9.12 -25.14
CA TYR A 443 2.53 7.78 -24.60
C TYR A 443 1.59 6.81 -25.29
N ARG A 444 1.84 5.51 -25.11
CA ARG A 444 0.97 4.44 -25.59
C ARG A 444 0.35 3.72 -24.40
N THR A 445 -0.94 3.44 -24.50
CA THR A 445 -1.62 2.58 -23.55
C THR A 445 -1.62 1.16 -24.11
N VAL A 446 -0.87 0.28 -23.49
CA VAL A 446 -0.77 -1.13 -23.86
C VAL A 446 -1.40 -2.02 -22.78
N ARG A 447 -1.73 -3.25 -23.16
CA ARG A 447 -2.12 -4.25 -22.17
C ARG A 447 -0.92 -4.56 -21.29
N ALA A 448 -1.12 -4.61 -19.97
CA ALA A 448 -0.06 -4.96 -19.03
C ALA A 448 0.46 -6.38 -19.25
N ALA A 449 1.68 -6.64 -18.79
CA ALA A 449 2.22 -7.99 -18.73
C ALA A 449 1.33 -8.89 -17.85
N PRO A 450 1.30 -10.21 -18.12
CA PRO A 450 0.60 -11.14 -17.25
C PRO A 450 1.11 -11.04 -15.80
N PRO A 451 0.21 -11.07 -14.79
CA PRO A 451 0.63 -11.02 -13.39
C PRO A 451 1.47 -12.25 -13.01
N PRO A 452 2.17 -12.22 -11.86
CA PRO A 452 2.98 -13.33 -11.38
C PRO A 452 2.27 -14.68 -11.42
N ALA A 453 3.02 -15.77 -11.62
CA ALA A 453 2.45 -17.11 -11.80
C ALA A 453 1.53 -17.52 -10.64
N GLN A 454 1.89 -17.16 -9.40
CA GLN A 454 1.09 -17.41 -8.21
C GLN A 454 -0.28 -16.68 -8.28
N THR A 455 -0.29 -15.41 -8.66
CA THR A 455 -1.53 -14.63 -8.79
C THR A 455 -2.42 -15.21 -9.89
N ARG A 456 -1.86 -15.61 -11.03
CA ARG A 456 -2.60 -16.25 -12.12
C ARG A 456 -3.20 -17.59 -11.68
N GLU A 457 -2.47 -18.36 -10.90
CA GLU A 457 -2.98 -19.61 -10.31
C GLU A 457 -4.14 -19.32 -9.35
N MET A 458 -4.01 -18.34 -8.47
CA MET A 458 -5.07 -17.92 -7.56
C MET A 458 -6.34 -17.49 -8.32
N ILE A 459 -6.21 -16.74 -9.43
CA ILE A 459 -7.34 -16.34 -10.27
C ILE A 459 -8.10 -17.56 -10.80
N LYS A 460 -7.37 -18.56 -11.30
CA LYS A 460 -7.93 -19.76 -11.95
C LYS A 460 -8.48 -20.78 -10.95
N THR A 461 -7.89 -20.91 -9.78
CA THR A 461 -8.23 -21.94 -8.79
C THR A 461 -9.19 -21.46 -7.70
N GLY A 462 -9.60 -20.19 -7.74
CA GLY A 462 -10.49 -19.61 -6.74
C GLY A 462 -9.77 -19.18 -5.46
N GLY A 463 -8.52 -18.76 -5.58
CA GLY A 463 -7.75 -18.16 -4.49
C GLY A 463 -8.23 -16.77 -4.09
N PHE A 464 -9.06 -16.13 -4.90
CA PHE A 464 -9.72 -14.87 -4.59
C PHE A 464 -11.17 -15.09 -4.17
N ASP A 465 -11.62 -14.39 -3.13
CA ASP A 465 -13.00 -14.42 -2.66
C ASP A 465 -13.89 -13.50 -3.50
N ALA A 466 -13.36 -12.35 -3.92
CA ALA A 466 -14.04 -11.43 -4.83
C ALA A 466 -13.09 -10.79 -5.85
N VAL A 467 -13.67 -10.20 -6.90
CA VAL A 467 -13.01 -9.32 -7.86
C VAL A 467 -13.88 -8.06 -8.06
N CYS A 468 -13.25 -6.88 -8.04
CA CYS A 468 -13.91 -5.59 -8.23
C CYS A 468 -13.55 -4.98 -9.58
N PHE A 469 -14.50 -4.91 -10.52
CA PHE A 469 -14.31 -4.28 -11.81
C PHE A 469 -14.85 -2.86 -11.84
N THR A 470 -13.98 -1.91 -12.14
CA THR A 470 -14.32 -0.47 -12.22
C THR A 470 -14.64 0.01 -13.65
N SER A 471 -14.43 -0.83 -14.67
CA SER A 471 -14.75 -0.51 -16.06
C SER A 471 -14.80 -1.75 -16.94
N SER A 472 -15.45 -1.63 -18.10
CA SER A 472 -15.47 -2.68 -19.13
C SER A 472 -14.05 -3.04 -19.63
N SER A 473 -13.13 -2.07 -19.64
CA SER A 473 -11.74 -2.31 -20.07
C SER A 473 -10.98 -3.16 -19.05
N THR A 474 -11.21 -2.98 -17.75
CA THR A 474 -10.58 -3.82 -16.72
C THR A 474 -11.02 -5.28 -16.82
N VAL A 475 -12.28 -5.55 -17.17
CA VAL A 475 -12.78 -6.91 -17.43
C VAL A 475 -12.04 -7.53 -18.61
N ARG A 476 -12.06 -6.87 -19.79
CA ARG A 476 -11.43 -7.37 -21.03
C ARG A 476 -9.94 -7.61 -20.83
N ASN A 477 -9.26 -6.67 -20.18
CA ASN A 477 -7.82 -6.73 -19.99
C ASN A 477 -7.44 -7.84 -19.00
N LEU A 478 -8.08 -7.92 -17.84
CA LEU A 478 -7.80 -8.99 -16.87
C LEU A 478 -7.98 -10.37 -17.48
N VAL A 479 -9.13 -10.62 -18.15
CA VAL A 479 -9.37 -11.91 -18.80
C VAL A 479 -8.31 -12.20 -19.86
N GLY A 480 -7.83 -11.17 -20.56
CA GLY A 480 -6.80 -11.31 -21.60
C GLY A 480 -5.40 -11.63 -21.06
N ILE A 481 -5.01 -11.12 -19.88
CA ILE A 481 -3.67 -11.31 -19.31
C ILE A 481 -3.57 -12.46 -18.29
N ALA A 482 -4.67 -12.78 -17.60
CA ALA A 482 -4.67 -13.73 -16.48
C ALA A 482 -5.70 -14.86 -16.63
N GLY A 483 -6.65 -14.74 -17.54
CA GLY A 483 -7.77 -15.66 -17.70
C GLY A 483 -8.98 -15.25 -16.87
N LYS A 484 -10.06 -16.04 -16.95
CA LYS A 484 -11.30 -15.77 -16.22
C LYS A 484 -11.13 -16.09 -14.74
N PRO A 485 -11.65 -15.23 -13.82
CA PRO A 485 -11.82 -15.60 -12.42
C PRO A 485 -12.61 -16.89 -12.24
N HIS A 486 -12.26 -17.67 -11.24
CA HIS A 486 -12.92 -18.93 -10.94
C HIS A 486 -14.40 -18.72 -10.60
N ALA A 487 -15.26 -19.69 -10.89
CA ALA A 487 -16.71 -19.59 -10.69
C ALA A 487 -17.14 -19.36 -9.21
N ARG A 488 -16.28 -19.66 -8.22
CA ARG A 488 -16.53 -19.34 -6.81
C ARG A 488 -16.27 -17.88 -6.46
N THR A 489 -15.46 -17.18 -7.26
CA THR A 489 -15.09 -15.79 -6.98
C THR A 489 -16.29 -14.88 -7.22
N ILE A 490 -16.65 -14.08 -6.22
CA ILE A 490 -17.72 -13.10 -6.30
C ILE A 490 -17.31 -11.98 -7.24
N VAL A 491 -18.14 -11.68 -8.23
CA VAL A 491 -17.87 -10.64 -9.23
C VAL A 491 -18.67 -9.39 -8.89
N ALA A 492 -17.96 -8.33 -8.53
CA ALA A 492 -18.52 -7.01 -8.27
C ALA A 492 -18.19 -6.06 -9.43
N CYS A 493 -19.22 -5.43 -10.01
CA CYS A 493 -19.09 -4.51 -11.13
C CYS A 493 -19.63 -3.12 -10.74
N ILE A 494 -18.87 -2.07 -11.07
CA ILE A 494 -19.21 -0.69 -10.66
C ILE A 494 -20.52 -0.17 -11.26
N GLY A 495 -20.93 -0.71 -12.41
CA GLY A 495 -22.14 -0.26 -13.08
C GLY A 495 -22.56 -1.16 -14.25
N PRO A 496 -23.69 -0.88 -14.91
CA PRO A 496 -24.34 -1.77 -15.87
C PRO A 496 -23.48 -2.10 -17.09
N LYS A 497 -22.78 -1.15 -17.68
CA LYS A 497 -21.89 -1.40 -18.83
C LYS A 497 -20.73 -2.34 -18.49
N THR A 498 -20.22 -2.27 -17.25
CA THR A 498 -19.18 -3.18 -16.79
C THR A 498 -19.75 -4.58 -16.54
N ALA A 499 -20.98 -4.65 -15.98
CA ALA A 499 -21.69 -5.89 -15.74
C ALA A 499 -22.05 -6.61 -17.05
N GLU A 500 -22.54 -5.90 -18.06
CA GLU A 500 -22.79 -6.43 -19.42
C GLU A 500 -21.51 -7.03 -20.01
N THR A 501 -20.39 -6.29 -19.94
CA THR A 501 -19.10 -6.81 -20.42
C THR A 501 -18.67 -8.04 -19.65
N ALA A 502 -18.83 -8.08 -18.32
CA ALA A 502 -18.50 -9.25 -17.51
C ALA A 502 -19.35 -10.48 -17.96
N ALA A 503 -20.65 -10.28 -18.21
CA ALA A 503 -21.56 -11.31 -18.71
C ALA A 503 -21.17 -11.80 -20.10
N GLU A 504 -20.74 -10.92 -21.04
CA GLU A 504 -20.21 -11.29 -22.36
C GLU A 504 -19.02 -12.25 -22.23
N PHE A 505 -18.17 -12.06 -21.24
CA PHE A 505 -17.07 -12.98 -20.92
C PHE A 505 -17.51 -14.22 -20.14
N GLY A 506 -18.81 -14.39 -19.89
CA GLY A 506 -19.37 -15.54 -19.15
C GLY A 506 -19.06 -15.51 -17.65
N LEU A 507 -18.88 -14.34 -17.06
CA LEU A 507 -18.77 -14.13 -15.63
C LEU A 507 -20.16 -13.89 -15.04
N ARG A 508 -20.47 -14.52 -13.90
CA ARG A 508 -21.68 -14.23 -13.16
C ARG A 508 -21.45 -12.97 -12.33
N VAL A 509 -22.24 -11.92 -12.55
CA VAL A 509 -22.19 -10.70 -11.76
C VAL A 509 -23.04 -10.92 -10.49
N ASP A 510 -22.41 -10.81 -9.31
CA ASP A 510 -23.03 -11.03 -8.02
C ASP A 510 -23.40 -9.72 -7.31
N VAL A 511 -22.62 -8.66 -7.56
CA VAL A 511 -22.76 -7.36 -6.90
C VAL A 511 -22.67 -6.23 -7.93
N GLN A 512 -23.64 -5.32 -7.85
CA GLN A 512 -23.65 -4.06 -8.60
C GLN A 512 -24.31 -2.98 -7.71
N PRO A 513 -23.62 -1.86 -7.42
CA PRO A 513 -24.21 -0.78 -6.65
C PRO A 513 -25.23 0.02 -7.46
N GLU A 514 -26.10 0.75 -6.77
CA GLU A 514 -27.05 1.66 -7.40
C GLU A 514 -26.34 2.88 -8.05
N THR A 515 -25.29 3.37 -7.40
CA THR A 515 -24.46 4.48 -7.90
C THR A 515 -23.11 3.95 -8.37
N ALA A 516 -22.73 4.31 -9.60
CA ALA A 516 -21.48 3.87 -10.22
C ALA A 516 -20.27 4.66 -9.67
N ALA A 517 -19.88 4.35 -8.43
CA ALA A 517 -18.71 4.92 -7.76
C ALA A 517 -17.98 3.85 -6.92
N VAL A 518 -16.71 4.11 -6.61
CA VAL A 518 -15.84 3.15 -5.89
C VAL A 518 -16.37 2.87 -4.48
N GLY A 519 -16.76 3.90 -3.72
CA GLY A 519 -17.32 3.75 -2.38
C GLY A 519 -18.54 2.82 -2.37
N PRO A 520 -19.62 3.17 -3.10
CA PRO A 520 -20.81 2.32 -3.20
C PRO A 520 -20.53 0.90 -3.66
N LEU A 521 -19.53 0.67 -4.54
CA LEU A 521 -19.16 -0.67 -4.97
C LEU A 521 -18.59 -1.50 -3.80
N VAL A 522 -17.70 -0.92 -3.00
CA VAL A 522 -17.12 -1.61 -1.83
C VAL A 522 -18.17 -1.83 -0.75
N GLU A 523 -19.04 -0.86 -0.51
CA GLU A 523 -20.15 -0.97 0.44
C GLU A 523 -21.11 -2.10 0.04
N ALA A 524 -21.52 -2.15 -1.24
CA ALA A 524 -22.39 -3.20 -1.75
C ALA A 524 -21.72 -4.59 -1.65
N LEU A 525 -20.41 -4.70 -1.87
CA LEU A 525 -19.66 -5.94 -1.67
C LEU A 525 -19.63 -6.34 -0.19
N ALA A 526 -19.41 -5.38 0.71
CA ALA A 526 -19.40 -5.63 2.16
C ALA A 526 -20.78 -6.09 2.67
N GLU A 527 -21.86 -5.48 2.21
CA GLU A 527 -23.23 -5.90 2.52
C GLU A 527 -23.54 -7.31 1.98
N HIS A 528 -23.09 -7.61 0.76
CA HIS A 528 -23.24 -8.93 0.18
C HIS A 528 -22.51 -9.99 1.00
N ALA A 529 -21.26 -9.70 1.42
CA ALA A 529 -20.48 -10.58 2.29
C ALA A 529 -21.15 -10.79 3.67
N ALA A 530 -21.72 -9.73 4.25
CA ALA A 530 -22.45 -9.82 5.51
C ALA A 530 -23.69 -10.72 5.39
N ARG A 531 -24.45 -10.62 4.29
CA ARG A 531 -25.59 -11.51 4.01
C ARG A 531 -25.15 -12.96 3.88
N LEU A 532 -24.11 -13.24 3.08
CA LEU A 532 -23.59 -14.60 2.94
C LEU A 532 -23.14 -15.20 4.27
N ARG A 533 -22.54 -14.39 5.14
CA ARG A 533 -22.13 -14.83 6.49
C ARG A 533 -23.34 -15.14 7.36
N ALA A 534 -24.39 -14.32 7.34
CA ALA A 534 -25.63 -14.54 8.09
C ALA A 534 -26.37 -15.79 7.64
N GLU A 535 -26.32 -16.10 6.36
CA GLU A 535 -26.95 -17.30 5.75
C GLU A 535 -26.09 -18.56 5.89
N GLY A 536 -24.87 -18.47 6.44
CA GLY A 536 -23.90 -19.57 6.47
C GLY A 536 -23.41 -20.00 5.08
N ALA A 537 -23.62 -19.16 4.06
CA ALA A 537 -23.31 -19.40 2.65
C ALA A 537 -21.96 -18.77 2.22
N LEU A 538 -21.02 -18.61 3.16
CA LEU A 538 -19.66 -18.14 2.82
C LEU A 538 -19.09 -18.97 1.68
N PRO A 539 -18.28 -18.37 0.77
CA PRO A 539 -17.63 -19.13 -0.29
C PRO A 539 -16.99 -20.39 0.28
N PRO A 540 -17.15 -21.56 -0.33
CA PRO A 540 -16.63 -22.81 0.22
C PRO A 540 -15.12 -22.69 0.44
N PRO A 541 -14.56 -23.28 1.50
CA PRO A 541 -13.16 -23.16 1.84
C PRO A 541 -12.27 -23.56 0.68
N ARG A 542 -11.15 -22.83 0.50
CA ARG A 542 -10.17 -23.07 -0.56
C ARG A 542 -9.67 -24.51 -0.52
N LYS A 543 -9.76 -25.26 -1.62
CA LYS A 543 -9.13 -26.59 -1.69
C LYS A 543 -7.62 -26.40 -1.58
N LYS A 544 -6.99 -27.10 -0.62
CA LYS A 544 -5.51 -27.12 -0.50
C LYS A 544 -4.93 -27.51 -1.86
N SER A 545 -4.08 -26.67 -2.43
CA SER A 545 -3.25 -27.04 -3.58
C SER A 545 -2.39 -28.24 -3.13
N ARG A 546 -2.56 -29.37 -3.78
CA ARG A 546 -1.61 -30.48 -3.62
C ARG A 546 -0.28 -29.99 -4.19
N ARG A 547 0.67 -29.63 -3.32
CA ARG A 547 2.06 -29.50 -3.75
C ARG A 547 2.46 -30.85 -4.35
N ARG A 548 2.74 -30.86 -5.64
CA ARG A 548 3.51 -31.90 -6.31
C ARG A 548 4.98 -31.61 -6.11
#